data_590bbc1b17dc4270a7781c28b957ace0
#
_entry.id   590bbc1b17dc4270a7781c28b957ace0
#
_cell.length_a   1.000
_cell.length_b   1.000
_cell.length_c   1.000
_cell.angle_alpha   90.00
_cell.angle_beta   90.00
_cell.angle_gamma   90.00
#
_symmetry.space_group_name_H-M   'P 1'
#
loop_
_entity.id
_entity.type
_entity.pdbx_description
1 polymer ?
#
loop_
_entity_poly.entity_id
_entity_poly.type
_entity_poly.pdbx_seq_one_letter_code
_entity_poly.pdbx_strand_id
1 'polypeptide(L)'
;MLWPKLILAASLSGLNASDNAPTLAEAPSQPPVGRRVLIPTWELVVPVLSDSTPILEQNGPDSVVLMTEASESPRWLGTIRVVQLNAQSFASATQSYVDGYATSEKNKGHAFLVDSDRAIDGPLGTARAVWALSASPTSQLESLQDAMVGLIFVPFGEAACILGEFKLAAALGDAKQAECERLMLGCTGPTPESLAQERAQQLEEGGRVLEAAQGKLAEFAHTPRWYRHLLRRDDGSGQDFGVTVTWATYGPPPSSLATETGRLGLHVHQQTLTGLGTQDPYSEHFDGWVQDDMGFETFGLNWTKGESVWKSDGAASGLFERSSTNTEYILSAGDLKTAAKRHRVFNGLPSATLPMSLRMLTGKLLVDAEISEKQIRWYAPIMSSEDVALSARRDQVEAFEKGTRVTWTPRQGEPATVDEFDANGVLQRRVFPDGSEMVLTDYSSLVQAWRVAGLPTELLQEGKSRYVKP
;
A
#
# COMPACT_ATOMS: atom_id res chain seq x y z
N MET A 1 1.10 -20.15 -19.82
CA MET A 1 0.92 -20.14 -18.36
C MET A 1 2.16 -20.74 -17.75
N LEU A 2 3.01 -19.94 -17.16
CA LEU A 2 4.25 -20.38 -16.52
C LEU A 2 3.98 -20.44 -15.03
N TRP A 3 4.04 -21.63 -14.47
CA TRP A 3 4.11 -21.81 -13.02
C TRP A 3 5.42 -21.21 -12.53
N PRO A 4 5.42 -20.34 -11.54
CA PRO A 4 6.65 -19.93 -10.91
C PRO A 4 7.27 -21.14 -10.20
N LYS A 5 8.57 -21.33 -10.38
CA LYS A 5 9.37 -22.34 -9.67
C LYS A 5 9.28 -22.02 -8.18
N LEU A 6 8.63 -22.89 -7.43
CA LEU A 6 8.63 -22.84 -5.97
C LEU A 6 10.05 -23.14 -5.49
N ILE A 7 10.79 -22.13 -5.10
CA ILE A 7 12.02 -22.29 -4.32
C ILE A 7 11.61 -22.24 -2.86
N LEU A 8 11.53 -23.41 -2.23
CA LEU A 8 11.33 -23.55 -0.79
C LEU A 8 12.66 -23.23 -0.10
N ALA A 9 12.82 -22.01 0.40
CA ALA A 9 13.83 -21.67 1.39
C ALA A 9 13.14 -21.64 2.76
N ALA A 10 13.25 -22.74 3.49
CA ALA A 10 12.81 -22.82 4.87
C ALA A 10 13.90 -22.25 5.77
N SER A 11 13.61 -21.14 6.45
CA SER A 11 14.35 -20.73 7.64
C SER A 11 13.46 -20.87 8.86
N LEU A 12 13.78 -21.90 9.66
CA LEU A 12 13.19 -22.20 10.96
C LEU A 12 13.87 -21.36 12.03
N SER A 13 13.07 -20.64 12.81
CA SER A 13 13.43 -20.33 14.19
C SER A 13 12.18 -20.45 15.06
N GLY A 14 12.31 -21.32 16.07
CA GLY A 14 11.22 -21.88 16.84
C GLY A 14 10.66 -20.96 17.92
N LEU A 15 9.47 -21.32 18.36
CA LEU A 15 8.95 -21.00 19.70
C LEU A 15 8.02 -22.14 20.16
N ASN A 16 8.23 -22.54 21.41
CA ASN A 16 7.65 -23.70 22.07
C ASN A 16 6.15 -23.61 22.30
N ALA A 17 5.53 -24.78 22.18
CA ALA A 17 4.17 -25.07 22.64
C ALA A 17 4.18 -25.60 24.05
N SER A 18 3.17 -25.30 24.84
CA SER A 18 2.81 -26.05 26.04
C SER A 18 1.37 -26.54 25.97
N ASP A 19 1.23 -27.84 26.26
CA ASP A 19 0.00 -28.62 26.31
C ASP A 19 -1.01 -28.13 27.35
N ASN A 20 -2.32 -28.31 27.02
CA ASN A 20 -3.30 -28.97 27.90
C ASN A 20 -4.67 -29.05 27.22
N ALA A 21 -5.18 -30.28 27.03
CA ALA A 21 -6.56 -30.58 26.72
C ALA A 21 -7.39 -30.68 28.03
N PRO A 22 -8.74 -30.52 28.01
CA PRO A 22 -9.60 -31.68 27.78
C PRO A 22 -10.90 -31.44 26.98
N THR A 23 -11.40 -32.56 26.48
CA THR A 23 -12.64 -32.94 25.82
C THR A 23 -13.91 -32.36 26.41
N LEU A 24 -14.82 -31.91 25.55
CA LEU A 24 -16.28 -32.08 25.64
C LEU A 24 -16.95 -31.79 24.28
N ALA A 25 -17.86 -32.68 23.89
CA ALA A 25 -18.64 -32.56 22.66
C ALA A 25 -19.72 -31.49 22.81
N GLU A 26 -19.79 -30.58 21.83
CA GLU A 26 -20.93 -29.67 21.69
C GLU A 26 -21.22 -29.34 20.22
N ALA A 27 -22.50 -29.01 19.99
CA ALA A 27 -23.21 -28.70 18.75
C ALA A 27 -22.47 -27.76 17.78
N PRO A 28 -22.91 -27.55 16.52
CA PRO A 28 -22.14 -26.89 15.49
C PRO A 28 -21.87 -25.43 15.88
N SER A 29 -20.80 -25.21 16.62
CA SER A 29 -20.26 -23.92 16.96
C SER A 29 -19.71 -23.26 15.69
N GLN A 30 -19.95 -21.96 15.60
CA GLN A 30 -19.29 -21.08 14.63
C GLN A 30 -17.81 -21.47 14.48
N PRO A 31 -17.26 -21.48 13.26
CA PRO A 31 -15.86 -21.83 13.08
C PRO A 31 -15.00 -20.93 13.99
N PRO A 32 -14.01 -21.49 14.67
CA PRO A 32 -13.12 -20.69 15.51
C PRO A 32 -12.62 -19.50 14.68
N VAL A 33 -12.52 -18.33 15.30
CA VAL A 33 -11.98 -17.10 14.66
C VAL A 33 -10.53 -17.41 14.28
N GLY A 34 -10.35 -18.13 13.18
CA GLY A 34 -9.09 -18.53 12.61
C GLY A 34 -8.33 -17.31 12.09
N ARG A 35 -7.05 -17.47 11.87
CA ARG A 35 -6.23 -16.49 11.14
C ARG A 35 -6.94 -16.11 9.85
N ARG A 36 -6.78 -14.84 9.45
CA ARG A 36 -7.34 -14.31 8.20
C ARG A 36 -6.23 -13.63 7.44
N VAL A 37 -6.27 -13.72 6.11
CA VAL A 37 -5.36 -13.00 5.21
C VAL A 37 -6.20 -12.02 4.40
N LEU A 38 -5.77 -10.77 4.35
CA LEU A 38 -6.37 -9.75 3.51
C LEU A 38 -5.65 -9.71 2.17
N ILE A 39 -6.36 -9.84 1.05
CA ILE A 39 -5.86 -9.48 -0.28
C ILE A 39 -6.18 -8.00 -0.50
N PRO A 40 -5.19 -7.09 -0.38
CA PRO A 40 -5.49 -5.67 -0.28
C PRO A 40 -6.15 -5.08 -1.52
N THR A 41 -5.72 -5.51 -2.71
CA THR A 41 -6.24 -5.01 -4.00
C THR A 41 -7.75 -5.17 -4.13
N TRP A 42 -8.28 -6.27 -3.56
CA TRP A 42 -9.70 -6.62 -3.61
C TRP A 42 -10.43 -6.39 -2.29
N GLU A 43 -9.72 -5.96 -1.25
CA GLU A 43 -10.21 -5.89 0.14
C GLU A 43 -10.90 -7.21 0.56
N LEU A 44 -10.42 -8.32 -0.04
CA LEU A 44 -10.94 -9.65 0.18
C LEU A 44 -10.26 -10.30 1.38
N VAL A 45 -11.05 -10.66 2.37
CA VAL A 45 -10.60 -11.39 3.56
C VAL A 45 -10.77 -12.88 3.30
N VAL A 46 -9.67 -13.61 3.31
CA VAL A 46 -9.59 -15.05 3.13
C VAL A 46 -9.37 -15.71 4.48
N PRO A 47 -10.25 -16.62 4.93
CA PRO A 47 -10.01 -17.44 6.11
C PRO A 47 -8.77 -18.32 5.90
N VAL A 48 -8.12 -18.73 6.99
CA VAL A 48 -6.94 -19.61 6.95
C VAL A 48 -7.26 -20.88 7.70
N LEU A 49 -6.95 -22.03 7.10
CA LEU A 49 -7.10 -23.32 7.77
C LEU A 49 -6.16 -23.38 8.99
N SER A 50 -6.65 -23.98 10.07
CA SER A 50 -5.93 -24.01 11.35
C SER A 50 -4.60 -24.74 11.28
N ASP A 51 -4.50 -25.73 10.38
CA ASP A 51 -3.33 -26.56 10.12
C ASP A 51 -2.43 -26.03 8.99
N SER A 52 -2.59 -24.75 8.60
CA SER A 52 -1.88 -24.20 7.45
C SER A 52 -0.95 -23.03 7.81
N THR A 53 0.05 -22.84 6.93
CA THR A 53 0.88 -21.64 6.87
C THR A 53 0.48 -20.85 5.62
N PRO A 54 -0.13 -19.66 5.77
CA PRO A 54 -0.49 -18.81 4.64
C PRO A 54 0.69 -17.93 4.21
N ILE A 55 0.84 -17.73 2.89
CA ILE A 55 1.77 -16.77 2.28
C ILE A 55 0.95 -15.92 1.31
N LEU A 56 1.02 -14.60 1.44
CA LEU A 56 0.43 -13.68 0.48
C LEU A 56 1.50 -13.22 -0.51
N GLU A 57 1.35 -13.61 -1.78
CA GLU A 57 2.14 -13.06 -2.89
C GLU A 57 1.39 -11.86 -3.47
N GLN A 58 1.94 -10.66 -3.28
CA GLN A 58 1.32 -9.42 -3.73
C GLN A 58 1.80 -9.07 -5.14
N ASN A 59 0.92 -9.23 -6.13
CA ASN A 59 1.14 -8.87 -7.53
C ASN A 59 0.01 -7.96 -8.06
N GLY A 60 -0.38 -6.94 -7.29
CA GLY A 60 -1.51 -6.09 -7.64
C GLY A 60 -2.81 -6.90 -7.81
N PRO A 61 -3.50 -6.81 -8.97
CA PRO A 61 -4.73 -7.56 -9.20
C PRO A 61 -4.54 -9.08 -9.24
N ASP A 62 -3.33 -9.55 -9.52
CA ASP A 62 -2.97 -10.98 -9.58
C ASP A 62 -2.42 -11.52 -8.26
N SER A 63 -2.72 -10.84 -7.15
CA SER A 63 -2.32 -11.29 -5.82
C SER A 63 -2.92 -12.65 -5.47
N VAL A 64 -2.12 -13.51 -4.86
CA VAL A 64 -2.46 -14.90 -4.55
C VAL A 64 -2.19 -15.19 -3.09
N VAL A 65 -3.11 -15.85 -2.41
CA VAL A 65 -2.88 -16.48 -1.10
C VAL A 65 -2.50 -17.93 -1.33
N LEU A 66 -1.28 -18.29 -0.96
CA LEU A 66 -0.80 -19.67 -0.93
C LEU A 66 -1.02 -20.23 0.46
N MET A 67 -1.52 -21.46 0.56
CA MET A 67 -1.64 -22.19 1.81
C MET A 67 -1.07 -23.59 1.66
N THR A 68 -0.31 -24.02 2.65
CA THR A 68 0.21 -25.37 2.73
C THR A 68 -0.04 -25.94 4.12
N GLU A 69 -0.18 -27.26 4.23
CA GLU A 69 -0.18 -27.92 5.52
C GLU A 69 1.12 -27.57 6.29
N ALA A 70 0.98 -27.22 7.55
CA ALA A 70 2.12 -26.87 8.41
C ALA A 70 2.85 -28.15 8.87
N SER A 71 3.48 -28.85 7.93
CA SER A 71 4.23 -30.09 8.16
C SER A 71 5.46 -30.15 7.26
N GLU A 72 6.45 -30.99 7.62
CA GLU A 72 7.66 -31.22 6.79
C GLU A 72 7.32 -31.89 5.46
N SER A 73 6.23 -32.66 5.39
CA SER A 73 5.74 -33.32 4.20
C SER A 73 4.25 -32.98 4.00
N PRO A 74 3.96 -31.82 3.41
CA PRO A 74 2.60 -31.37 3.22
C PRO A 74 1.77 -32.37 2.40
N ARG A 75 0.60 -32.75 2.93
CA ARG A 75 -0.36 -33.62 2.26
C ARG A 75 -1.43 -32.85 1.50
N TRP A 76 -1.42 -31.51 1.66
CA TRP A 76 -2.28 -30.64 0.91
C TRP A 76 -1.61 -29.28 0.68
N LEU A 77 -2.01 -28.65 -0.40
CA LEU A 77 -1.70 -27.25 -0.71
C LEU A 77 -2.92 -26.60 -1.39
N GLY A 78 -3.03 -25.30 -1.30
CA GLY A 78 -4.08 -24.52 -1.94
C GLY A 78 -3.60 -23.15 -2.36
N THR A 79 -4.23 -22.61 -3.41
CA THR A 79 -4.05 -21.23 -3.86
C THR A 79 -5.41 -20.56 -3.96
N ILE A 80 -5.52 -19.31 -3.52
CA ILE A 80 -6.74 -18.52 -3.61
C ILE A 80 -6.42 -17.19 -4.26
N ARG A 81 -7.21 -16.86 -5.29
CA ARG A 81 -7.06 -15.61 -6.04
C ARG A 81 -8.38 -15.13 -6.62
N VAL A 82 -8.44 -13.87 -7.02
CA VAL A 82 -9.55 -13.33 -7.80
C VAL A 82 -9.27 -13.49 -9.29
N VAL A 83 -10.27 -13.93 -10.05
CA VAL A 83 -10.18 -14.13 -11.50
C VAL A 83 -11.27 -13.31 -12.18
N GLN A 84 -10.91 -12.55 -13.21
CA GLN A 84 -11.84 -11.78 -14.03
C GLN A 84 -12.62 -12.71 -14.98
N LEU A 85 -13.91 -12.48 -15.12
CA LEU A 85 -14.79 -13.29 -15.98
C LEU A 85 -14.76 -12.85 -17.46
N ASN A 86 -14.11 -11.74 -17.79
CA ASN A 86 -13.92 -11.23 -19.17
C ASN A 86 -15.23 -11.19 -19.99
N ALA A 87 -16.29 -10.62 -19.39
CA ALA A 87 -17.64 -10.51 -19.98
C ALA A 87 -18.35 -11.86 -20.24
N GLN A 88 -17.85 -12.97 -19.71
CA GLN A 88 -18.52 -14.26 -19.73
C GLN A 88 -19.46 -14.39 -18.52
N SER A 89 -20.49 -15.22 -18.65
CA SER A 89 -21.26 -15.61 -17.47
C SER A 89 -20.39 -16.46 -16.52
N PHE A 90 -20.70 -16.43 -15.24
CA PHE A 90 -20.02 -17.25 -14.21
C PHE A 90 -19.94 -18.73 -14.63
N ALA A 91 -21.06 -19.31 -15.09
CA ALA A 91 -21.11 -20.70 -15.52
C ALA A 91 -20.17 -20.98 -16.72
N SER A 92 -20.18 -20.11 -17.74
CA SER A 92 -19.32 -20.27 -18.92
C SER A 92 -17.85 -20.11 -18.58
N ALA A 93 -17.50 -19.10 -17.80
CA ALA A 93 -16.11 -18.83 -17.41
C ALA A 93 -15.51 -19.96 -16.57
N THR A 94 -16.28 -20.46 -15.57
CA THR A 94 -15.84 -21.57 -14.72
C THR A 94 -15.72 -22.87 -15.51
N GLN A 95 -16.62 -23.14 -16.48
CA GLN A 95 -16.50 -24.31 -17.36
C GLN A 95 -15.22 -24.20 -18.23
N SER A 96 -15.03 -23.06 -18.89
CA SER A 96 -13.82 -22.82 -19.69
C SER A 96 -12.54 -23.00 -18.90
N TYR A 97 -12.55 -22.58 -17.61
CA TYR A 97 -11.41 -22.77 -16.72
C TYR A 97 -11.14 -24.26 -16.43
N VAL A 98 -12.18 -25.02 -16.08
CA VAL A 98 -12.07 -26.48 -15.81
C VAL A 98 -11.54 -27.21 -17.05
N ASP A 99 -12.10 -26.91 -18.22
CA ASP A 99 -11.67 -27.51 -19.50
C ASP A 99 -10.21 -27.18 -19.83
N GLY A 100 -9.82 -25.92 -19.62
CA GLY A 100 -8.45 -25.46 -19.78
C GLY A 100 -7.47 -26.15 -18.81
N TYR A 101 -7.89 -26.32 -17.56
CA TYR A 101 -7.11 -27.02 -16.54
C TYR A 101 -6.91 -28.48 -16.92
N ALA A 102 -8.00 -29.19 -17.25
CA ALA A 102 -7.96 -30.59 -17.70
C ALA A 102 -7.06 -30.78 -18.92
N THR A 103 -7.16 -29.86 -19.90
CA THR A 103 -6.28 -29.89 -21.11
C THR A 103 -4.83 -29.67 -20.73
N SER A 104 -4.56 -28.75 -19.82
CA SER A 104 -3.18 -28.48 -19.34
C SER A 104 -2.57 -29.70 -18.65
N GLU A 105 -3.33 -30.38 -17.79
CA GLU A 105 -2.87 -31.58 -17.10
C GLU A 105 -2.60 -32.72 -18.12
N LYS A 106 -3.51 -32.93 -19.06
CA LYS A 106 -3.34 -33.92 -20.12
C LYS A 106 -2.08 -33.67 -20.97
N ASN A 107 -1.80 -32.42 -21.31
CA ASN A 107 -0.63 -32.03 -22.06
C ASN A 107 0.68 -32.30 -21.30
N LYS A 108 0.64 -32.36 -19.98
CA LYS A 108 1.76 -32.74 -19.11
C LYS A 108 1.87 -34.26 -18.93
N GLY A 109 0.95 -35.04 -19.50
CA GLY A 109 0.87 -36.50 -19.29
C GLY A 109 0.24 -36.90 -17.98
N HIS A 110 -0.48 -35.97 -17.31
CA HIS A 110 -1.19 -36.24 -16.08
C HIS A 110 -2.62 -36.68 -16.37
N ALA A 111 -3.15 -37.60 -15.56
CA ALA A 111 -4.58 -37.89 -15.56
C ALA A 111 -5.35 -36.77 -14.84
N PHE A 112 -6.56 -36.49 -15.32
CA PHE A 112 -7.52 -35.59 -14.66
C PHE A 112 -8.92 -36.13 -14.92
N LEU A 113 -9.50 -36.76 -13.88
CA LEU A 113 -10.81 -37.42 -13.97
C LEU A 113 -11.76 -36.75 -12.97
N VAL A 114 -12.77 -36.04 -13.48
CA VAL A 114 -13.78 -35.39 -12.63
C VAL A 114 -14.52 -36.44 -11.85
N ASP A 115 -14.50 -36.32 -10.54
CA ASP A 115 -15.19 -37.15 -9.57
C ASP A 115 -16.55 -36.54 -9.17
N SER A 116 -16.55 -35.23 -8.90
CA SER A 116 -17.76 -34.47 -8.60
C SER A 116 -17.74 -33.07 -9.17
N ASP A 117 -18.91 -32.57 -9.56
CA ASP A 117 -19.16 -31.20 -10.00
C ASP A 117 -20.51 -30.76 -9.43
N ARG A 118 -20.46 -29.83 -8.48
CA ARG A 118 -21.67 -29.47 -7.73
C ARG A 118 -21.76 -27.99 -7.41
N ALA A 119 -22.99 -27.52 -7.29
CA ALA A 119 -23.29 -26.18 -6.78
C ALA A 119 -23.35 -26.22 -5.24
N ILE A 120 -22.85 -25.15 -4.60
CA ILE A 120 -22.86 -25.01 -3.14
C ILE A 120 -23.33 -23.59 -2.83
N ASP A 121 -24.40 -23.45 -2.05
CA ASP A 121 -24.88 -22.11 -1.67
C ASP A 121 -24.00 -21.48 -0.60
N GLY A 122 -23.68 -20.22 -0.80
CA GLY A 122 -22.81 -19.42 0.07
C GLY A 122 -23.25 -17.96 0.18
N PRO A 123 -22.63 -17.21 1.09
CA PRO A 123 -22.99 -15.81 1.34
C PRO A 123 -22.84 -14.87 0.12
N LEU A 124 -21.89 -15.17 -0.76
CA LEU A 124 -21.64 -14.39 -1.98
C LEU A 124 -22.41 -14.91 -3.21
N GLY A 125 -23.25 -15.93 -3.03
CA GLY A 125 -24.03 -16.59 -4.09
C GLY A 125 -23.70 -18.07 -4.22
N THR A 126 -24.28 -18.72 -5.25
CA THR A 126 -24.07 -20.15 -5.50
C THR A 126 -22.68 -20.38 -6.11
N ALA A 127 -21.79 -20.98 -5.33
CA ALA A 127 -20.46 -21.41 -5.73
C ALA A 127 -20.51 -22.69 -6.55
N ARG A 128 -19.46 -22.96 -7.33
CA ARG A 128 -19.24 -24.24 -8.02
C ARG A 128 -17.99 -24.91 -7.48
N ALA A 129 -18.09 -26.16 -7.07
CA ALA A 129 -16.97 -26.98 -6.64
C ALA A 129 -16.81 -28.17 -7.59
N VAL A 130 -15.64 -28.27 -8.20
CA VAL A 130 -15.26 -29.38 -9.07
C VAL A 130 -14.11 -30.11 -8.40
N TRP A 131 -14.31 -31.39 -8.11
CA TRP A 131 -13.27 -32.25 -7.59
C TRP A 131 -12.89 -33.31 -8.64
N ALA A 132 -11.61 -33.54 -8.80
CA ALA A 132 -11.09 -34.49 -9.77
C ALA A 132 -9.93 -35.29 -9.20
N LEU A 133 -9.87 -36.58 -9.53
CA LEU A 133 -8.68 -37.39 -9.32
C LEU A 133 -7.60 -37.01 -10.30
N SER A 134 -6.42 -36.72 -9.81
CA SER A 134 -5.25 -36.38 -10.62
C SER A 134 -4.08 -37.28 -10.30
N ALA A 135 -3.49 -37.91 -11.31
CA ALA A 135 -2.22 -38.60 -11.20
C ALA A 135 -1.14 -37.75 -11.85
N SER A 136 -0.20 -37.26 -11.04
CA SER A 136 0.91 -36.40 -11.44
C SER A 136 2.25 -37.00 -11.02
N PRO A 137 2.75 -38.02 -11.73
CA PRO A 137 3.96 -38.77 -11.34
C PRO A 137 5.23 -37.93 -11.29
N THR A 138 5.18 -36.72 -11.87
CA THR A 138 6.27 -35.73 -11.84
C THR A 138 6.14 -34.70 -10.70
N SER A 139 5.16 -34.87 -9.80
CA SER A 139 5.03 -33.99 -8.65
C SER A 139 6.28 -34.05 -7.78
N GLN A 140 6.77 -32.87 -7.36
CA GLN A 140 7.92 -32.75 -6.44
C GLN A 140 7.60 -33.29 -5.04
N LEU A 141 6.32 -33.29 -4.67
CA LEU A 141 5.83 -33.84 -3.41
C LEU A 141 5.25 -35.23 -3.68
N GLU A 142 5.93 -36.25 -3.21
CA GLU A 142 5.52 -37.66 -3.41
C GLU A 142 4.09 -37.91 -2.88
N SER A 143 3.72 -37.26 -1.76
CA SER A 143 2.39 -37.31 -1.16
C SER A 143 1.26 -36.77 -2.06
N LEU A 144 1.59 -36.02 -3.12
CA LEU A 144 0.65 -35.38 -4.05
C LEU A 144 0.77 -35.92 -5.49
N GLN A 145 1.48 -37.04 -5.71
CA GLN A 145 1.54 -37.68 -7.01
C GLN A 145 0.19 -38.26 -7.44
N ASP A 146 -0.51 -38.86 -6.47
CA ASP A 146 -1.92 -39.25 -6.61
C ASP A 146 -2.75 -38.36 -5.67
N ALA A 147 -3.38 -37.36 -6.22
CA ALA A 147 -4.07 -36.34 -5.45
C ALA A 147 -5.50 -36.09 -5.93
N MET A 148 -6.34 -35.67 -5.02
CA MET A 148 -7.59 -35.02 -5.35
C MET A 148 -7.32 -33.54 -5.64
N VAL A 149 -7.73 -33.04 -6.79
CA VAL A 149 -7.66 -31.64 -7.19
C VAL A 149 -9.04 -31.02 -7.04
N GLY A 150 -9.13 -29.96 -6.26
CA GLY A 150 -10.34 -29.14 -6.09
C GLY A 150 -10.22 -27.80 -6.82
N LEU A 151 -11.19 -27.49 -7.67
CA LEU A 151 -11.37 -26.17 -8.28
C LEU A 151 -12.68 -25.60 -7.74
N ILE A 152 -12.59 -24.63 -6.85
CA ILE A 152 -13.76 -24.04 -6.19
C ILE A 152 -13.88 -22.58 -6.62
N PHE A 153 -15.01 -22.26 -7.24
CA PHE A 153 -15.33 -20.94 -7.75
C PHE A 153 -16.45 -20.32 -6.92
N VAL A 154 -16.18 -19.18 -6.31
CA VAL A 154 -17.19 -18.42 -5.56
C VAL A 154 -17.49 -17.15 -6.34
N PRO A 155 -18.74 -16.82 -6.66
CA PRO A 155 -19.09 -15.56 -7.31
C PRO A 155 -18.57 -14.37 -6.50
N PHE A 156 -18.00 -13.36 -7.21
CA PHE A 156 -17.49 -12.16 -6.57
C PHE A 156 -17.88 -10.96 -7.40
N GLY A 157 -19.15 -10.57 -7.30
CA GLY A 157 -19.78 -9.60 -8.20
C GLY A 157 -20.13 -10.18 -9.57
N GLU A 158 -20.37 -9.31 -10.54
CA GLU A 158 -20.75 -9.71 -11.91
C GLU A 158 -19.53 -10.00 -12.80
N ALA A 159 -18.41 -9.32 -12.52
CA ALA A 159 -17.24 -9.33 -13.39
C ALA A 159 -16.10 -10.24 -12.93
N ALA A 160 -16.19 -10.85 -11.75
CA ALA A 160 -15.12 -11.66 -11.16
C ALA A 160 -15.63 -12.86 -10.37
N CYS A 161 -14.73 -13.79 -10.07
CA CYS A 161 -14.94 -14.85 -9.10
C CYS A 161 -13.68 -15.04 -8.24
N ILE A 162 -13.86 -15.60 -7.04
CA ILE A 162 -12.78 -16.09 -6.20
C ILE A 162 -12.54 -17.54 -6.61
N LEU A 163 -11.32 -17.85 -7.02
CA LEU A 163 -10.90 -19.20 -7.37
C LEU A 163 -10.00 -19.76 -6.28
N GLY A 164 -10.40 -20.90 -5.73
CA GLY A 164 -9.57 -21.78 -4.91
C GLY A 164 -9.12 -22.99 -5.72
N GLU A 165 -7.80 -23.19 -5.82
CA GLU A 165 -7.21 -24.38 -6.39
C GLU A 165 -6.56 -25.18 -5.27
N PHE A 166 -7.00 -26.41 -5.02
CA PHE A 166 -6.51 -27.26 -3.94
C PHE A 166 -5.96 -28.56 -4.50
N LYS A 167 -4.84 -29.03 -3.93
CA LYS A 167 -4.35 -30.39 -4.12
C LYS A 167 -4.29 -31.07 -2.78
N LEU A 168 -4.99 -32.20 -2.64
CA LEU A 168 -5.10 -32.97 -1.42
C LEU A 168 -4.58 -34.39 -1.70
N ALA A 169 -3.74 -34.94 -0.82
CA ALA A 169 -3.45 -36.37 -0.86
C ALA A 169 -4.76 -37.16 -0.79
N ALA A 170 -4.92 -38.18 -1.63
CA ALA A 170 -6.16 -38.95 -1.72
C ALA A 170 -6.62 -39.50 -0.37
N ALA A 171 -5.70 -39.79 0.53
CA ALA A 171 -6.00 -40.30 1.88
C ALA A 171 -6.72 -39.29 2.80
N LEU A 172 -6.75 -37.99 2.48
CA LEU A 172 -7.44 -36.97 3.28
C LEU A 172 -8.96 -36.98 3.11
N GLY A 173 -9.45 -37.50 1.97
CA GLY A 173 -10.86 -37.79 1.73
C GLY A 173 -11.80 -36.58 1.80
N ASP A 174 -13.10 -36.88 1.91
CA ASP A 174 -14.20 -35.91 1.83
C ASP A 174 -14.20 -34.88 2.95
N ALA A 175 -13.66 -35.22 4.12
CA ALA A 175 -13.62 -34.29 5.26
C ALA A 175 -12.76 -33.06 4.93
N LYS A 176 -11.57 -33.22 4.29
CA LYS A 176 -10.72 -32.14 3.90
C LYS A 176 -11.26 -31.35 2.71
N GLN A 177 -11.95 -32.04 1.77
CA GLN A 177 -12.67 -31.35 0.69
C GLN A 177 -13.73 -30.40 1.27
N ALA A 178 -14.57 -30.87 2.19
CA ALA A 178 -15.59 -30.07 2.84
C ALA A 178 -14.99 -28.90 3.65
N GLU A 179 -13.78 -29.05 4.21
CA GLU A 179 -13.06 -27.99 4.89
C GLU A 179 -12.58 -26.89 3.91
N CYS A 180 -12.03 -27.28 2.75
CA CYS A 180 -11.65 -26.36 1.68
C CYS A 180 -12.86 -25.61 1.12
N GLU A 181 -13.99 -26.27 0.92
CA GLU A 181 -15.25 -25.64 0.49
C GLU A 181 -15.74 -24.61 1.51
N ARG A 182 -15.77 -24.97 2.81
CA ARG A 182 -16.16 -24.03 3.87
C ARG A 182 -15.21 -22.82 3.95
N LEU A 183 -13.91 -23.05 3.75
CA LEU A 183 -12.93 -21.95 3.66
C LEU A 183 -13.29 -20.99 2.53
N MET A 184 -13.54 -21.51 1.34
CA MET A 184 -13.87 -20.68 0.16
C MET A 184 -15.18 -19.91 0.36
N LEU A 185 -16.21 -20.55 0.90
CA LEU A 185 -17.49 -19.90 1.24
C LEU A 185 -17.36 -18.88 2.38
N GLY A 186 -16.32 -18.99 3.20
CA GLY A 186 -15.98 -18.04 4.26
C GLY A 186 -15.20 -16.79 3.81
N CYS A 187 -14.85 -16.70 2.53
CA CYS A 187 -14.26 -15.49 1.96
C CYS A 187 -15.27 -14.35 2.02
N THR A 188 -14.82 -13.14 2.43
CA THR A 188 -15.69 -11.97 2.58
C THR A 188 -14.98 -10.72 2.08
N GLY A 189 -15.74 -9.81 1.48
CA GLY A 189 -15.24 -8.54 0.99
C GLY A 189 -16.27 -7.82 0.15
N PRO A 190 -16.06 -6.53 -0.16
CA PRO A 190 -16.90 -5.81 -1.12
C PRO A 190 -16.71 -6.40 -2.51
N THR A 191 -17.78 -6.44 -3.31
CA THR A 191 -17.65 -6.86 -4.71
C THR A 191 -16.76 -5.89 -5.51
N PRO A 192 -16.13 -6.33 -6.61
CA PRO A 192 -15.31 -5.45 -7.45
C PRO A 192 -16.03 -4.19 -7.92
N GLU A 193 -17.32 -4.28 -8.25
CA GLU A 193 -18.15 -3.16 -8.67
C GLU A 193 -18.40 -2.18 -7.52
N SER A 194 -18.76 -2.70 -6.34
CA SER A 194 -18.94 -1.89 -5.12
C SER A 194 -17.64 -1.17 -4.75
N LEU A 195 -16.52 -1.90 -4.80
CA LEU A 195 -15.20 -1.35 -4.52
C LEU A 195 -14.79 -0.27 -5.53
N ALA A 196 -15.09 -0.48 -6.82
CA ALA A 196 -14.84 0.52 -7.87
C ALA A 196 -15.69 1.78 -7.66
N GLN A 197 -16.96 1.61 -7.31
CA GLN A 197 -17.86 2.73 -7.01
C GLN A 197 -17.40 3.52 -5.78
N GLU A 198 -17.04 2.82 -4.70
CA GLU A 198 -16.52 3.45 -3.48
C GLU A 198 -15.23 4.23 -3.78
N ARG A 199 -14.30 3.63 -4.52
CA ARG A 199 -13.04 4.29 -4.92
C ARG A 199 -13.28 5.51 -5.80
N ALA A 200 -14.25 5.46 -6.69
CA ALA A 200 -14.62 6.61 -7.51
C ALA A 200 -15.20 7.75 -6.66
N GLN A 201 -16.07 7.46 -5.70
CA GLN A 201 -16.59 8.44 -4.76
C GLN A 201 -15.49 9.05 -3.88
N GLN A 202 -14.56 8.24 -3.39
CA GLN A 202 -13.41 8.72 -2.60
C GLN A 202 -12.49 9.62 -3.42
N LEU A 203 -12.29 9.33 -4.72
CA LEU A 203 -11.53 10.20 -5.63
C LEU A 203 -12.28 11.50 -5.94
N GLU A 204 -13.60 11.46 -6.09
CA GLU A 204 -14.41 12.66 -6.26
C GLU A 204 -14.30 13.58 -5.03
N GLU A 205 -14.32 13.01 -3.81
CA GLU A 205 -14.07 13.77 -2.58
C GLU A 205 -12.66 14.39 -2.58
N GLY A 206 -11.64 13.64 -2.96
CA GLY A 206 -10.27 14.18 -3.10
C GLY A 206 -10.21 15.34 -4.10
N GLY A 207 -10.92 15.24 -5.22
CA GLY A 207 -11.03 16.32 -6.20
C GLY A 207 -11.68 17.57 -5.62
N ARG A 208 -12.78 17.42 -4.87
CA ARG A 208 -13.48 18.54 -4.21
C ARG A 208 -12.62 19.24 -3.16
N VAL A 209 -11.81 18.48 -2.42
CA VAL A 209 -10.85 19.07 -1.46
C VAL A 209 -9.83 19.95 -2.17
N LEU A 210 -9.27 19.50 -3.29
CA LEU A 210 -8.34 20.31 -4.07
C LEU A 210 -9.04 21.54 -4.69
N GLU A 211 -10.25 21.37 -5.21
CA GLU A 211 -11.03 22.48 -5.77
C GLU A 211 -11.34 23.55 -4.72
N ALA A 212 -11.67 23.17 -3.49
CA ALA A 212 -11.94 24.11 -2.38
C ALA A 212 -10.73 24.98 -2.01
N ALA A 213 -9.51 24.54 -2.31
CA ALA A 213 -8.27 25.26 -2.05
C ALA A 213 -7.78 26.10 -3.24
N GLN A 214 -8.37 25.94 -4.44
CA GLN A 214 -8.01 26.74 -5.61
C GLN A 214 -8.28 28.23 -5.35
N GLY A 215 -7.34 29.10 -5.74
CA GLY A 215 -7.42 30.52 -5.50
C GLY A 215 -7.17 30.95 -4.06
N LYS A 216 -6.79 30.02 -3.16
CA LYS A 216 -6.55 30.29 -1.73
C LYS A 216 -5.13 29.89 -1.28
N LEU A 217 -4.25 29.50 -2.18
CA LEU A 217 -2.91 29.03 -1.79
C LEU A 217 -2.07 30.08 -1.06
N ALA A 218 -2.41 31.39 -1.19
CA ALA A 218 -1.80 32.43 -0.37
C ALA A 218 -1.96 32.20 1.14
N GLU A 219 -3.06 31.57 1.58
CA GLU A 219 -3.35 31.27 2.98
C GLU A 219 -2.53 30.08 3.53
N PHE A 220 -1.87 29.35 2.65
CA PHE A 220 -0.98 28.24 2.99
C PHE A 220 0.45 28.70 3.26
N ALA A 221 0.79 29.96 2.92
CA ALA A 221 2.11 30.52 3.21
C ALA A 221 2.38 30.52 4.72
N HIS A 222 3.58 30.11 5.11
CA HIS A 222 3.95 30.07 6.52
C HIS A 222 5.47 30.21 6.70
N THR A 223 5.84 30.76 7.85
CA THR A 223 7.22 30.81 8.32
C THR A 223 7.77 29.41 8.62
N PRO A 224 9.08 29.24 8.81
CA PRO A 224 9.65 27.93 9.10
C PRO A 224 8.98 27.22 10.29
N ARG A 225 8.54 26.00 10.05
CA ARG A 225 8.02 25.05 11.05
C ARG A 225 9.04 23.94 11.23
N TRP A 226 9.39 23.68 12.46
CA TRP A 226 10.41 22.71 12.83
C TRP A 226 9.78 21.47 13.42
N TYR A 227 10.26 20.30 13.01
CA TYR A 227 9.76 19.01 13.48
C TYR A 227 10.94 18.18 13.95
N ARG A 228 10.88 17.66 15.18
CA ARG A 228 11.84 16.68 15.71
C ARG A 228 11.46 15.31 15.22
N HIS A 229 12.44 14.50 14.85
CA HIS A 229 12.27 13.08 14.63
C HIS A 229 12.69 12.31 15.86
N LEU A 230 11.79 11.45 16.37
CA LEU A 230 11.93 10.70 17.59
C LEU A 230 11.81 9.20 17.31
N LEU A 231 12.79 8.43 17.81
CA LEU A 231 12.64 6.98 17.96
C LEU A 231 12.05 6.71 19.34
N ARG A 232 10.94 6.02 19.42
CA ARG A 232 10.39 5.57 20.68
C ARG A 232 11.18 4.38 21.20
N ARG A 233 11.58 4.46 22.45
CA ARG A 233 12.19 3.34 23.20
C ARG A 233 11.11 2.54 23.92
N ASP A 234 11.45 1.33 24.33
CA ASP A 234 10.54 0.44 25.08
C ASP A 234 10.03 1.04 26.39
N ASP A 235 10.78 1.96 27.00
CA ASP A 235 10.40 2.71 28.22
C ASP A 235 9.44 3.89 27.93
N GLY A 236 9.04 4.09 26.67
CA GLY A 236 8.18 5.19 26.21
C GLY A 236 8.91 6.53 26.05
N SER A 237 10.21 6.62 26.35
CA SER A 237 11.01 7.81 26.06
C SER A 237 11.29 7.95 24.57
N GLY A 238 11.46 9.19 24.10
CA GLY A 238 11.84 9.50 22.74
C GLY A 238 13.31 9.88 22.63
N GLN A 239 14.03 9.28 21.69
CA GLN A 239 15.39 9.69 21.34
C GLN A 239 15.37 10.50 20.05
N ASP A 240 15.91 11.73 20.07
CA ASP A 240 16.12 12.51 18.86
C ASP A 240 17.08 11.82 17.89
N PHE A 241 16.71 11.75 16.62
CA PHE A 241 17.57 11.23 15.57
C PHE A 241 17.50 12.04 14.28
N GLY A 242 16.75 13.15 14.28
CA GLY A 242 16.64 13.99 13.08
C GLY A 242 15.73 15.20 13.24
N VAL A 243 15.62 15.92 12.15
CA VAL A 243 14.82 17.14 12.02
C VAL A 243 14.20 17.23 10.62
N THR A 244 12.99 17.78 10.53
CA THR A 244 12.44 18.33 9.29
C THR A 244 12.10 19.79 9.53
N VAL A 245 12.42 20.66 8.57
CA VAL A 245 11.93 22.03 8.52
C VAL A 245 11.15 22.26 7.24
N THR A 246 10.01 22.93 7.35
CA THR A 246 9.16 23.30 6.20
C THR A 246 8.85 24.79 6.25
N TRP A 247 8.80 25.44 5.09
CA TRP A 247 8.26 26.78 4.96
C TRP A 247 7.61 26.93 3.60
N ALA A 248 6.70 27.88 3.51
CA ALA A 248 6.01 28.17 2.26
C ALA A 248 5.84 29.67 2.07
N THR A 249 6.07 30.14 0.83
CA THR A 249 5.90 31.54 0.45
C THR A 249 5.02 31.63 -0.79
N TYR A 250 4.17 32.65 -0.85
CA TYR A 250 3.33 32.89 -2.01
C TYR A 250 3.94 33.92 -2.94
N GLY A 251 4.04 33.63 -4.23
CA GLY A 251 4.69 34.51 -5.19
C GLY A 251 4.71 33.99 -6.63
N PRO A 252 5.42 34.71 -7.53
CA PRO A 252 5.57 34.28 -8.91
C PRO A 252 6.38 32.98 -9.03
N PRO A 253 6.33 32.28 -10.18
CA PRO A 253 7.13 31.08 -10.39
C PRO A 253 8.63 31.34 -10.29
N PRO A 254 9.46 30.31 -10.04
CA PRO A 254 10.91 30.42 -10.08
C PRO A 254 11.38 31.01 -11.42
N SER A 255 12.51 31.74 -11.40
CA SER A 255 13.04 32.45 -12.57
C SER A 255 13.29 31.56 -13.79
N SER A 256 13.52 30.25 -13.58
CA SER A 256 13.65 29.25 -14.64
C SER A 256 12.35 28.99 -15.42
N LEU A 257 11.20 29.37 -14.85
CA LEU A 257 9.85 29.21 -15.44
C LEU A 257 9.19 30.56 -15.75
N ALA A 258 9.91 31.66 -15.58
CA ALA A 258 9.39 33.03 -15.64
C ALA A 258 8.96 33.51 -17.05
N THR A 259 8.86 32.63 -18.05
CA THR A 259 8.33 32.97 -19.38
C THR A 259 6.84 33.33 -19.38
N GLU A 260 6.11 33.01 -18.28
CA GLU A 260 4.70 33.33 -18.15
C GLU A 260 4.48 34.38 -17.07
N THR A 261 4.46 35.64 -17.47
CA THR A 261 4.20 36.79 -16.60
C THR A 261 2.78 36.73 -16.04
N GLY A 262 2.66 36.88 -14.72
CA GLY A 262 1.37 37.08 -14.04
C GLY A 262 0.80 35.85 -13.31
N ARG A 263 1.42 34.67 -13.40
CA ARG A 263 1.01 33.53 -12.58
C ARG A 263 1.53 33.70 -11.16
N LEU A 264 0.67 33.42 -10.19
CA LEU A 264 1.02 33.35 -8.77
C LEU A 264 0.79 31.94 -8.25
N GLY A 265 1.53 31.57 -7.24
CA GLY A 265 1.41 30.25 -6.65
C GLY A 265 2.19 30.13 -5.35
N LEU A 266 2.19 28.93 -4.77
CA LEU A 266 2.84 28.62 -3.52
C LEU A 266 4.19 27.95 -3.79
N HIS A 267 5.26 28.53 -3.28
CA HIS A 267 6.57 27.89 -3.14
C HIS A 267 6.60 27.13 -1.84
N VAL A 268 6.91 25.86 -1.88
CA VAL A 268 7.03 25.00 -0.71
C VAL A 268 8.42 24.42 -0.64
N HIS A 269 9.05 24.60 0.49
CA HIS A 269 10.38 24.08 0.78
C HIS A 269 10.29 23.11 1.95
N GLN A 270 11.01 22.01 1.84
CA GLN A 270 11.17 21.06 2.93
C GLN A 270 12.62 20.58 2.95
N GLN A 271 13.16 20.49 4.14
CA GLN A 271 14.46 19.89 4.36
C GLN A 271 14.34 18.90 5.51
N THR A 272 14.83 17.70 5.29
CA THR A 272 14.81 16.61 6.27
C THR A 272 16.22 16.09 6.47
N LEU A 273 16.58 15.87 7.71
CA LEU A 273 17.80 15.19 8.12
C LEU A 273 17.45 14.19 9.18
N THR A 274 17.69 12.91 8.93
CA THR A 274 17.38 11.80 9.85
C THR A 274 18.56 10.84 9.95
N GLY A 275 18.46 9.90 10.89
CA GLY A 275 19.50 8.89 11.09
C GLY A 275 20.78 9.44 11.73
N LEU A 276 20.74 10.62 12.34
CA LEU A 276 21.88 11.18 13.04
C LEU A 276 22.28 10.27 14.23
N GLY A 277 23.57 9.96 14.30
CA GLY A 277 24.08 9.02 15.30
C GLY A 277 23.89 7.54 14.94
N THR A 278 23.38 7.24 13.73
CA THR A 278 23.29 5.90 13.17
C THR A 278 24.32 5.67 12.06
N GLN A 279 24.40 4.45 11.52
CA GLN A 279 25.27 4.14 10.39
C GLN A 279 24.74 4.66 9.04
N ASP A 280 23.45 5.02 8.98
CA ASP A 280 22.76 5.40 7.76
C ASP A 280 22.04 6.76 7.87
N PRO A 281 22.78 7.88 8.02
CA PRO A 281 22.18 9.21 7.97
C PRO A 281 21.55 9.47 6.59
N TYR A 282 20.40 10.13 6.61
CA TYR A 282 19.64 10.47 5.41
C TYR A 282 19.32 11.97 5.41
N SER A 283 19.52 12.63 4.30
CA SER A 283 19.03 13.98 4.09
C SER A 283 18.21 14.10 2.81
N GLU A 284 17.18 14.92 2.87
CA GLU A 284 16.30 15.22 1.75
C GLU A 284 16.07 16.71 1.67
N HIS A 285 16.13 17.25 0.46
CA HIS A 285 15.76 18.61 0.15
C HIS A 285 14.72 18.62 -0.96
N PHE A 286 13.55 19.15 -0.66
CA PHE A 286 12.44 19.35 -1.59
C PHE A 286 12.22 20.84 -1.81
N ASP A 287 12.05 21.21 -3.07
CA ASP A 287 11.71 22.55 -3.53
C ASP A 287 10.64 22.46 -4.61
N GLY A 288 9.45 23.01 -4.36
CA GLY A 288 8.32 22.93 -5.27
C GLY A 288 7.58 24.25 -5.41
N TRP A 289 6.99 24.46 -6.57
CA TRP A 289 6.06 25.55 -6.83
C TRP A 289 4.79 25.00 -7.46
N VAL A 290 3.64 25.36 -6.89
CA VAL A 290 2.32 25.00 -7.40
C VAL A 290 1.52 26.25 -7.66
N GLN A 291 0.93 26.36 -8.86
CA GLN A 291 0.10 27.49 -9.26
C GLN A 291 -1.18 27.55 -8.43
N ASP A 292 -1.70 28.75 -8.20
CA ASP A 292 -2.84 29.01 -7.31
C ASP A 292 -4.14 28.28 -7.74
N ASP A 293 -4.34 28.04 -9.03
CA ASP A 293 -5.44 27.24 -9.56
C ASP A 293 -5.15 25.73 -9.59
N MET A 294 -3.98 25.30 -9.09
CA MET A 294 -3.49 23.92 -9.14
C MET A 294 -3.43 23.31 -10.54
N GLY A 295 -3.40 24.16 -11.59
CA GLY A 295 -3.27 23.73 -12.97
C GLY A 295 -1.83 23.42 -13.38
N PHE A 296 -0.86 23.83 -12.59
CA PHE A 296 0.56 23.62 -12.88
C PHE A 296 1.35 23.42 -11.59
N GLU A 297 2.28 22.47 -11.62
CA GLU A 297 3.28 22.27 -10.57
C GLU A 297 4.64 21.94 -11.17
N THR A 298 5.69 22.41 -10.54
CA THR A 298 7.05 21.92 -10.76
C THR A 298 7.75 21.72 -9.44
N PHE A 299 8.57 20.67 -9.33
CA PHE A 299 9.35 20.44 -8.13
C PHE A 299 10.70 19.76 -8.43
N GLY A 300 11.62 19.94 -7.51
CA GLY A 300 12.87 19.22 -7.40
C GLY A 300 13.02 18.57 -6.03
N LEU A 301 13.59 17.38 -6.00
CA LEU A 301 13.89 16.62 -4.80
C LEU A 301 15.30 16.06 -4.91
N ASN A 302 16.13 16.30 -3.90
CA ASN A 302 17.47 15.74 -3.81
C ASN A 302 17.60 14.97 -2.50
N TRP A 303 18.29 13.83 -2.52
CA TRP A 303 18.55 13.06 -1.32
C TRP A 303 19.98 12.57 -1.26
N THR A 304 20.44 12.33 -0.03
CA THR A 304 21.76 11.79 0.29
C THR A 304 21.58 10.67 1.32
N LYS A 305 22.33 9.59 1.18
CA LYS A 305 22.37 8.47 2.13
C LYS A 305 23.81 8.20 2.55
N GLY A 306 24.02 7.84 3.82
CA GLY A 306 25.32 7.45 4.35
C GLY A 306 26.15 8.64 4.89
N GLU A 307 27.43 8.42 5.12
CA GLU A 307 28.34 9.32 5.88
C GLU A 307 28.44 10.76 5.36
N SER A 308 28.17 10.99 4.08
CA SER A 308 28.25 12.31 3.48
C SER A 308 26.86 12.90 3.23
N VAL A 309 26.28 13.52 4.24
CA VAL A 309 25.00 14.26 4.12
C VAL A 309 25.07 15.49 3.17
N TRP A 310 26.20 15.72 2.54
CA TRP A 310 26.47 16.89 1.71
C TRP A 310 26.60 16.59 0.22
N LYS A 311 26.71 15.33 -0.17
CA LYS A 311 26.85 14.93 -1.55
C LYS A 311 25.60 14.23 -2.00
N SER A 312 24.83 14.84 -2.87
CA SER A 312 23.59 14.24 -3.39
C SER A 312 23.86 12.90 -4.03
N ASP A 313 23.16 11.87 -3.56
CA ASP A 313 23.21 10.50 -4.10
C ASP A 313 22.14 10.28 -5.16
N GLY A 314 21.06 11.05 -5.10
CA GLY A 314 19.98 10.97 -6.07
C GLY A 314 19.20 12.26 -6.18
N ALA A 315 18.48 12.38 -7.27
CA ALA A 315 17.60 13.49 -7.55
C ALA A 315 16.32 13.02 -8.24
N ALA A 316 15.23 13.72 -7.96
CA ALA A 316 13.97 13.54 -8.65
C ALA A 316 13.38 14.91 -9.02
N SER A 317 12.54 14.94 -10.03
CA SER A 317 11.80 16.12 -10.43
C SER A 317 10.44 15.73 -10.97
N GLY A 318 9.49 16.66 -10.90
CA GLY A 318 8.18 16.49 -11.50
C GLY A 318 7.70 17.77 -12.16
N LEU A 319 6.93 17.59 -13.20
CA LEU A 319 6.19 18.62 -13.91
C LEU A 319 4.75 18.13 -14.05
N PHE A 320 3.80 18.84 -13.48
CA PHE A 320 2.38 18.61 -13.64
C PHE A 320 1.76 19.76 -14.41
N GLU A 321 0.94 19.42 -15.40
CA GLU A 321 0.21 20.40 -16.17
C GLU A 321 -1.21 19.91 -16.44
N ARG A 322 -2.20 20.75 -16.15
CA ARG A 322 -3.61 20.54 -16.45
C ARG A 322 -4.05 21.59 -17.46
N SER A 323 -4.41 21.14 -18.64
CA SER A 323 -5.08 21.95 -19.66
C SER A 323 -6.56 21.58 -19.77
N SER A 324 -7.31 22.31 -20.59
CA SER A 324 -8.72 21.99 -20.88
C SER A 324 -8.91 20.64 -21.60
N THR A 325 -7.85 20.11 -22.20
CA THR A 325 -7.90 18.90 -23.04
C THR A 325 -7.10 17.72 -22.47
N ASN A 326 -6.15 17.97 -21.58
CA ASN A 326 -5.29 16.93 -21.04
C ASN A 326 -4.79 17.29 -19.62
N THR A 327 -4.53 16.29 -18.83
CA THR A 327 -3.81 16.41 -17.57
C THR A 327 -2.62 15.49 -17.65
N GLU A 328 -1.43 16.04 -17.51
CA GLU A 328 -0.17 15.31 -17.64
C GLU A 328 0.68 15.45 -16.38
N TYR A 329 1.34 14.38 -15.95
CA TYR A 329 2.38 14.41 -14.93
C TYR A 329 3.62 13.72 -15.46
N ILE A 330 4.71 14.45 -15.53
CA ILE A 330 6.01 13.94 -15.93
C ILE A 330 6.86 13.81 -14.67
N LEU A 331 7.24 12.58 -14.34
CA LEU A 331 8.05 12.29 -13.16
C LEU A 331 9.37 11.68 -13.59
N SER A 332 10.46 12.17 -13.00
CA SER A 332 11.81 11.67 -13.24
C SER A 332 12.55 11.47 -11.93
N ALA A 333 13.24 10.35 -11.79
CA ALA A 333 14.15 10.11 -10.69
C ALA A 333 15.44 9.47 -11.20
N GLY A 334 16.53 9.71 -10.51
CA GLY A 334 17.82 9.16 -10.85
C GLY A 334 18.73 8.99 -9.65
N ASP A 335 19.51 7.93 -9.68
CA ASP A 335 20.63 7.71 -8.78
C ASP A 335 21.90 8.32 -9.44
N LEU A 336 22.50 9.29 -8.77
CA LEU A 336 23.66 9.99 -9.31
C LEU A 336 24.95 9.16 -9.26
N LYS A 337 24.99 8.10 -8.41
CA LYS A 337 26.12 7.19 -8.31
C LYS A 337 26.15 6.19 -9.46
N THR A 338 24.98 5.64 -9.79
CA THR A 338 24.85 4.60 -10.84
C THR A 338 24.49 5.19 -12.20
N ALA A 339 24.20 6.51 -12.29
CA ALA A 339 23.66 7.19 -13.46
C ALA A 339 22.35 6.58 -13.99
N ALA A 340 21.71 5.73 -13.21
CA ALA A 340 20.41 5.16 -13.55
C ALA A 340 19.34 6.27 -13.48
N LYS A 341 18.58 6.43 -14.56
CA LYS A 341 17.46 7.37 -14.64
C LYS A 341 16.17 6.64 -14.96
N ARG A 342 15.10 7.03 -14.29
CA ARG A 342 13.75 6.60 -14.58
C ARG A 342 12.91 7.81 -14.95
N HIS A 343 12.13 7.65 -15.98
CA HIS A 343 11.24 8.70 -16.48
C HIS A 343 9.90 8.08 -16.80
N ARG A 344 8.83 8.68 -16.32
CA ARG A 344 7.45 8.26 -16.61
C ARG A 344 6.57 9.46 -16.91
N VAL A 345 5.68 9.27 -17.86
CA VAL A 345 4.64 10.22 -18.23
C VAL A 345 3.29 9.58 -17.95
N PHE A 346 2.45 10.28 -17.22
CA PHE A 346 1.09 9.88 -16.88
C PHE A 346 0.12 10.89 -17.51
N ASN A 347 -0.83 10.42 -18.28
CA ASN A 347 -1.80 11.25 -19.01
C ASN A 347 -3.23 10.94 -18.55
N GLY A 348 -4.14 11.89 -18.75
CA GLY A 348 -5.56 11.70 -18.48
C GLY A 348 -5.86 11.57 -16.98
N LEU A 349 -5.11 12.23 -16.13
CA LEU A 349 -5.24 12.13 -14.69
C LEU A 349 -6.54 12.77 -14.18
N PRO A 350 -7.17 12.18 -13.14
CA PRO A 350 -8.37 12.73 -12.55
C PRO A 350 -8.11 14.04 -11.79
N SER A 351 -9.17 14.77 -11.48
CA SER A 351 -9.11 16.01 -10.67
C SER A 351 -8.48 15.80 -9.29
N ALA A 352 -8.59 14.60 -8.75
CA ALA A 352 -8.02 14.19 -7.45
C ALA A 352 -6.51 13.91 -7.51
N THR A 353 -5.74 14.60 -8.35
CA THR A 353 -4.28 14.47 -8.37
C THR A 353 -3.67 15.48 -7.40
N LEU A 354 -3.15 14.98 -6.27
CA LEU A 354 -2.53 15.79 -5.22
C LEU A 354 -1.14 16.27 -5.67
N PRO A 355 -0.90 17.59 -5.77
CA PRO A 355 0.42 18.13 -6.02
C PRO A 355 1.43 17.70 -4.96
N MET A 356 2.64 17.35 -5.38
CA MET A 356 3.72 16.94 -4.46
C MET A 356 4.06 18.05 -3.46
N SER A 357 3.97 19.31 -3.88
CA SER A 357 4.18 20.50 -3.04
C SER A 357 3.17 20.61 -1.88
N LEU A 358 1.99 20.02 -2.01
CA LEU A 358 0.94 20.11 -0.98
C LEU A 358 0.93 18.91 0.00
N ARG A 359 1.84 17.95 -0.16
CA ARG A 359 1.87 16.70 0.65
C ARG A 359 1.98 16.94 2.16
N MET A 360 2.65 18.01 2.59
CA MET A 360 2.81 18.38 4.00
C MET A 360 1.71 19.34 4.49
N LEU A 361 0.86 19.80 3.58
CA LEU A 361 -0.19 20.78 3.83
C LEU A 361 -1.59 20.16 3.72
N THR A 362 -1.68 18.83 3.65
CA THR A 362 -2.95 18.10 3.54
C THR A 362 -3.94 18.43 4.66
N GLY A 363 -3.46 18.68 5.89
CA GLY A 363 -4.33 19.10 6.99
C GLY A 363 -5.05 20.41 6.71
N LYS A 364 -4.38 21.40 6.13
CA LYS A 364 -4.98 22.69 5.74
C LYS A 364 -5.99 22.48 4.61
N LEU A 365 -5.68 21.65 3.62
CA LEU A 365 -6.63 21.29 2.55
C LEU A 365 -7.92 20.71 3.11
N LEU A 366 -7.82 19.79 4.07
CA LEU A 366 -8.98 19.14 4.71
C LEU A 366 -9.82 20.11 5.53
N VAL A 367 -9.16 21.00 6.28
CA VAL A 367 -9.85 22.03 7.09
C VAL A 367 -10.59 23.01 6.18
N ASP A 368 -9.97 23.50 5.10
CA ASP A 368 -10.58 24.42 4.16
C ASP A 368 -11.74 23.82 3.37
N ALA A 369 -11.74 22.51 3.20
CA ALA A 369 -12.82 21.76 2.57
C ALA A 369 -13.88 21.24 3.58
N GLU A 370 -13.73 21.57 4.88
CA GLU A 370 -14.63 21.15 5.96
C GLU A 370 -14.79 19.61 6.06
N ILE A 371 -13.72 18.86 5.80
CA ILE A 371 -13.71 17.41 5.88
C ILE A 371 -13.37 16.95 7.30
N SER A 372 -14.27 16.20 7.93
CA SER A 372 -14.09 15.72 9.32
C SER A 372 -14.07 14.21 9.49
N GLU A 373 -14.97 13.47 8.83
CA GLU A 373 -15.11 12.02 9.02
C GLU A 373 -15.40 11.35 7.68
N LYS A 374 -14.35 11.16 6.87
CA LYS A 374 -14.48 10.60 5.52
C LYS A 374 -13.24 9.81 5.11
N GLN A 375 -13.43 8.93 4.14
CA GLN A 375 -12.35 8.36 3.35
C GLN A 375 -12.18 9.15 2.07
N ILE A 376 -10.93 9.48 1.75
CA ILE A 376 -10.57 10.25 0.57
C ILE A 376 -9.50 9.47 -0.19
N ARG A 377 -9.49 9.60 -1.51
CA ARG A 377 -8.39 9.12 -2.36
C ARG A 377 -7.85 10.24 -3.21
N TRP A 378 -6.54 10.18 -3.40
CA TRP A 378 -5.82 11.03 -4.33
C TRP A 378 -4.84 10.22 -5.16
N TYR A 379 -4.57 10.67 -6.34
CA TYR A 379 -3.37 10.25 -7.02
C TYR A 379 -2.21 11.11 -6.52
N ALA A 380 -1.20 10.49 -5.95
CA ALA A 380 -0.03 11.17 -5.38
C ALA A 380 1.27 10.59 -5.96
N PRO A 381 2.27 11.44 -6.28
CA PRO A 381 3.57 10.97 -6.71
C PRO A 381 4.29 10.18 -5.63
N ILE A 382 4.89 9.07 -6.04
CA ILE A 382 5.85 8.31 -5.24
C ILE A 382 7.19 8.36 -5.98
N MET A 383 8.19 8.86 -5.29
CA MET A 383 9.52 9.09 -5.84
C MET A 383 10.57 8.46 -4.95
N SER A 384 11.35 7.55 -5.51
CA SER A 384 12.53 6.97 -4.87
C SER A 384 13.58 6.62 -5.93
N SER A 385 14.77 6.22 -5.51
CA SER A 385 15.79 5.70 -6.44
C SER A 385 15.33 4.45 -7.19
N GLU A 386 14.37 3.70 -6.62
CA GLU A 386 13.92 2.42 -7.15
C GLU A 386 12.59 2.51 -7.90
N ASP A 387 11.75 3.50 -7.56
CA ASP A 387 10.41 3.62 -8.14
C ASP A 387 10.03 5.08 -8.42
N VAL A 388 9.38 5.26 -9.56
CA VAL A 388 8.73 6.49 -9.98
C VAL A 388 7.31 6.11 -10.39
N ALA A 389 6.35 6.46 -9.56
CA ALA A 389 4.96 6.05 -9.76
C ALA A 389 3.99 7.16 -9.37
N LEU A 390 2.79 7.06 -9.89
CA LEU A 390 1.61 7.76 -9.40
C LEU A 390 0.72 6.72 -8.72
N SER A 391 0.49 6.87 -7.44
CA SER A 391 -0.26 5.90 -6.65
C SER A 391 -1.55 6.49 -6.10
N ALA A 392 -2.59 5.66 -6.02
CA ALA A 392 -3.83 6.04 -5.36
C ALA A 392 -3.64 5.96 -3.83
N ARG A 393 -3.23 7.06 -3.24
CA ARG A 393 -3.13 7.24 -1.79
C ARG A 393 -4.54 7.24 -1.20
N ARG A 394 -4.73 6.53 -0.09
CA ARG A 394 -5.96 6.49 0.68
C ARG A 394 -5.77 7.19 2.02
N ASP A 395 -6.61 8.14 2.33
CA ASP A 395 -6.64 8.89 3.58
C ASP A 395 -7.96 8.60 4.32
N GLN A 396 -7.86 8.08 5.53
CA GLN A 396 -8.96 7.99 6.49
C GLN A 396 -8.89 9.22 7.39
N VAL A 397 -9.86 10.10 7.26
CA VAL A 397 -9.95 11.34 8.04
C VAL A 397 -10.89 11.13 9.23
N GLU A 398 -10.44 11.51 10.41
CA GLU A 398 -11.19 11.40 11.67
C GLU A 398 -11.05 12.70 12.46
N ALA A 399 -12.16 13.17 13.05
CA ALA A 399 -12.10 14.23 14.03
C ALA A 399 -11.52 13.71 15.34
N PHE A 400 -10.69 14.50 16.02
CA PHE A 400 -10.25 14.21 17.37
C PHE A 400 -10.15 15.48 18.20
N GLU A 401 -9.95 15.33 19.51
CA GLU A 401 -10.09 16.42 20.51
C GLU A 401 -9.33 17.71 20.18
N LYS A 402 -8.21 17.62 19.47
CA LYS A 402 -7.35 18.77 19.15
C LYS A 402 -7.38 19.19 17.68
N GLY A 403 -8.19 18.55 16.85
CA GLY A 403 -8.25 18.85 15.42
C GLY A 403 -8.61 17.64 14.56
N THR A 404 -7.77 17.31 13.60
CA THR A 404 -8.02 16.24 12.62
C THR A 404 -6.90 15.21 12.64
N ARG A 405 -7.26 13.94 12.64
CA ARG A 405 -6.33 12.83 12.45
C ARG A 405 -6.53 12.23 11.06
N VAL A 406 -5.44 11.96 10.37
CA VAL A 406 -5.44 11.32 9.06
C VAL A 406 -4.56 10.09 9.10
N THR A 407 -5.17 8.92 8.93
CA THR A 407 -4.45 7.67 8.69
C THR A 407 -4.36 7.46 7.19
N TRP A 408 -3.15 7.46 6.64
CA TRP A 408 -2.98 7.35 5.20
C TRP A 408 -2.00 6.26 4.80
N THR A 409 -2.29 5.66 3.64
CA THR A 409 -1.45 4.64 3.01
C THR A 409 -1.04 5.12 1.62
N PRO A 410 0.27 5.14 1.28
CA PRO A 410 0.73 5.57 -0.04
C PRO A 410 0.27 4.61 -1.14
N ARG A 411 0.20 3.32 -0.82
CA ARG A 411 -0.34 2.26 -1.69
C ARG A 411 -1.17 1.29 -0.87
N GLN A 412 -2.14 0.69 -1.52
CA GLN A 412 -2.95 -0.35 -0.90
C GLN A 412 -2.07 -1.54 -0.47
N GLY A 413 -2.20 -1.93 0.81
CA GLY A 413 -1.39 -3.01 1.41
C GLY A 413 -0.06 -2.55 2.02
N GLU A 414 0.35 -1.30 1.80
CA GLU A 414 1.49 -0.73 2.52
C GLU A 414 1.08 -0.32 3.94
N PRO A 415 2.04 -0.31 4.88
CA PRO A 415 1.77 0.15 6.24
C PRO A 415 1.34 1.61 6.28
N ALA A 416 0.41 1.92 7.18
CA ALA A 416 -0.17 3.25 7.32
C ALA A 416 0.74 4.21 8.08
N THR A 417 0.70 5.48 7.70
CA THR A 417 1.23 6.62 8.45
C THR A 417 0.06 7.37 9.09
N VAL A 418 0.24 7.90 10.29
CA VAL A 418 -0.79 8.67 11.00
C VAL A 418 -0.31 10.10 11.17
N ASP A 419 -1.07 11.06 10.64
CA ASP A 419 -0.84 12.49 10.80
C ASP A 419 -1.90 13.08 11.76
N GLU A 420 -1.48 13.89 12.71
CA GLU A 420 -2.33 14.65 13.61
C GLU A 420 -2.16 16.14 13.33
N PHE A 421 -3.26 16.80 12.98
CA PHE A 421 -3.30 18.24 12.67
C PHE A 421 -4.09 18.99 13.73
N ASP A 422 -3.72 20.23 14.00
CA ASP A 422 -4.53 21.11 14.83
C ASP A 422 -5.78 21.64 14.08
N ALA A 423 -6.59 22.45 14.75
CA ALA A 423 -7.80 23.03 14.18
C ALA A 423 -7.55 23.95 12.95
N ASN A 424 -6.33 24.40 12.74
CA ASN A 424 -5.91 25.20 11.59
C ASN A 424 -5.29 24.37 10.47
N GLY A 425 -5.26 23.03 10.63
CA GLY A 425 -4.65 22.12 9.69
C GLY A 425 -3.12 22.09 9.71
N VAL A 426 -2.49 22.58 10.79
CA VAL A 426 -1.04 22.51 10.97
C VAL A 426 -0.67 21.16 11.54
N LEU A 427 0.25 20.45 10.86
CA LEU A 427 0.75 19.16 11.32
C LEU A 427 1.41 19.31 12.70
N GLN A 428 0.91 18.60 13.68
CA GLN A 428 1.42 18.57 15.04
C GLN A 428 2.30 17.34 15.28
N ARG A 429 1.90 16.21 14.71
CA ARG A 429 2.59 14.93 14.87
C ARG A 429 2.35 14.03 13.67
N ARG A 430 3.37 13.29 13.28
CA ARG A 430 3.32 12.17 12.33
C ARG A 430 3.89 10.93 12.98
N VAL A 431 3.21 9.82 12.89
CA VAL A 431 3.69 8.50 13.32
C VAL A 431 3.92 7.66 12.07
N PHE A 432 5.16 7.22 11.90
CA PHE A 432 5.55 6.36 10.79
C PHE A 432 5.28 4.89 11.07
N PRO A 433 5.24 4.03 10.04
CA PRO A 433 4.97 2.60 10.22
C PRO A 433 5.97 1.85 11.13
N ASP A 434 7.19 2.32 11.23
CA ASP A 434 8.24 1.77 12.11
C ASP A 434 8.11 2.23 13.56
N GLY A 435 7.07 3.01 13.88
CA GLY A 435 6.83 3.59 15.21
C GLY A 435 7.64 4.84 15.52
N SER A 436 8.50 5.30 14.60
CA SER A 436 9.15 6.60 14.73
C SER A 436 8.14 7.74 14.58
N GLU A 437 8.48 8.90 15.13
CA GLU A 437 7.58 10.05 15.15
C GLU A 437 8.28 11.31 14.64
N MET A 438 7.49 12.18 14.02
CA MET A 438 7.86 13.55 13.68
C MET A 438 6.91 14.48 14.44
N VAL A 439 7.45 15.36 15.30
CA VAL A 439 6.65 16.19 16.22
C VAL A 439 7.01 17.66 16.05
N LEU A 440 5.99 18.50 15.90
CA LEU A 440 6.15 19.96 15.81
C LEU A 440 6.82 20.50 17.07
N THR A 441 7.77 21.41 16.88
CA THR A 441 8.53 22.07 17.97
C THR A 441 8.91 23.49 17.58
N ASP A 442 9.28 24.29 18.55
CA ASP A 442 9.95 25.55 18.27
C ASP A 442 11.49 25.36 18.11
N TYR A 443 12.13 26.30 17.44
CA TYR A 443 13.56 26.22 17.15
C TYR A 443 14.42 26.15 18.41
N SER A 444 14.09 26.90 19.45
CA SER A 444 14.87 26.95 20.70
C SER A 444 14.80 25.62 21.45
N SER A 445 13.61 25.02 21.55
CA SER A 445 13.39 23.70 22.12
C SER A 445 14.12 22.61 21.34
N LEU A 446 14.13 22.70 20.00
CA LEU A 446 14.86 21.79 19.14
C LEU A 446 16.37 21.84 19.41
N VAL A 447 16.96 23.07 19.42
CA VAL A 447 18.39 23.25 19.70
C VAL A 447 18.77 22.71 21.09
N GLN A 448 17.93 22.95 22.08
CA GLN A 448 18.16 22.43 23.43
C GLN A 448 18.11 20.89 23.46
N ALA A 449 17.09 20.29 22.83
CA ALA A 449 16.94 18.84 22.75
C ALA A 449 18.14 18.19 22.06
N TRP A 450 18.58 18.74 20.95
CA TRP A 450 19.74 18.24 20.20
C TRP A 450 21.04 18.35 21.02
N ARG A 451 21.22 19.45 21.76
CA ARG A 451 22.38 19.60 22.66
C ARG A 451 22.38 18.53 23.76
N VAL A 452 21.22 18.24 24.35
CA VAL A 452 21.08 17.19 25.36
C VAL A 452 21.34 15.80 24.76
N ALA A 453 20.88 15.58 23.53
CA ALA A 453 21.08 14.31 22.81
C ALA A 453 22.51 14.14 22.26
N GLY A 454 23.38 15.16 22.35
CA GLY A 454 24.72 15.14 21.77
C GLY A 454 24.74 15.22 20.24
N LEU A 455 23.66 15.70 19.63
CA LEU A 455 23.57 15.88 18.19
C LEU A 455 24.20 17.21 17.74
N PRO A 456 24.68 17.31 16.49
CA PRO A 456 25.42 18.47 15.99
C PRO A 456 24.50 19.68 15.75
N THR A 457 24.38 20.56 16.75
CA THR A 457 23.50 21.75 16.68
C THR A 457 23.92 22.79 15.65
N GLU A 458 25.15 22.73 15.15
CA GLU A 458 25.63 23.55 14.03
C GLU A 458 24.94 23.25 12.71
N LEU A 459 24.28 22.11 12.61
CA LEU A 459 23.43 21.75 11.48
C LEU A 459 22.07 22.47 11.50
N LEU A 460 21.68 23.00 12.67
CA LEU A 460 20.47 23.78 12.83
C LEU A 460 20.79 25.26 12.64
N GLN A 461 20.19 25.89 11.64
CA GLN A 461 20.33 27.33 11.44
C GLN A 461 18.97 27.97 11.21
N GLU A 462 18.58 28.88 12.10
CA GLU A 462 17.35 29.62 11.96
C GLU A 462 17.37 30.49 10.70
N GLY A 463 16.40 30.27 9.80
CA GLY A 463 16.22 31.06 8.59
C GLY A 463 17.32 30.94 7.52
N LYS A 464 18.32 30.10 7.72
CA LYS A 464 19.34 29.77 6.72
C LYS A 464 19.65 28.30 6.76
N SER A 465 19.08 27.58 5.86
CA SER A 465 19.47 26.20 5.66
C SER A 465 20.88 26.13 5.07
N ARG A 466 21.83 25.53 5.78
CA ARG A 466 23.12 25.13 5.20
C ARG A 466 23.01 24.01 4.19
N TYR A 467 21.85 23.39 4.10
CA TYR A 467 21.57 22.34 3.12
C TYR A 467 21.44 22.88 1.70
N VAL A 468 21.37 24.21 1.55
CA VAL A 468 21.45 24.88 0.26
C VAL A 468 22.87 25.31 0.05
N LYS A 469 23.71 24.40 -0.42
CA LYS A 469 24.84 24.81 -1.25
C LYS A 469 25.02 23.87 -2.42
N PRO A 470 25.23 24.52 -3.56
CA PRO A 470 25.28 23.93 -4.89
C PRO A 470 26.36 22.90 -5.05
#